data_dc1c6877979c058ded75d4d4d8589d9a
#
_entry.id   dc1c6877979c058ded75d4d4d8589d9a
#
_cell.length_a   1.000
_cell.length_b   1.000
_cell.length_c   1.000
_cell.angle_alpha   90.00
_cell.angle_beta   90.00
_cell.angle_gamma   90.00
#
_symmetry.space_group_name_H-M   'P 1'
#
loop_
_entity.id
_entity.type
_entity.pdbx_description
1 polymer ?
#
loop_
_entity_poly.entity_id
_entity_poly.type
_entity_poly.pdbx_seq_one_letter_code
_entity_poly.pdbx_strand_id
1 'polypeptide(L)'
;MATDVHGPVTAENAAAAAHVPAETRTPAPAPETQAPLPAVRVQGLTRAFDGRAVIDGLHLDVRPGEFVALLGRSGCGKSTLLRILAGLDRDIEGSVLVPRRKAVAFQAPRLMPWKRVWRNVLLGLPGKPERSVAEDALTEVGLSDRSDAWPRTLSGGEAQRASLARALVREPDLLLLDEPFGALDALTRITAQRLVGELWRRRGCAVLLVTHDVEEAVLLADRVLVMDEGAIAYETQVELDRPRDIADPRFAALRAGLLERLGVDSTS
;
A
#
# COMPACT_ATOMS: atom_id res chain seq x y z
N MET A 1 13.80 -21.57 -83.89
CA MET A 1 13.61 -22.93 -84.42
C MET A 1 12.75 -23.64 -83.39
N ALA A 2 11.46 -23.68 -83.58
CA ALA A 2 10.73 -24.72 -84.25
C ALA A 2 10.75 -26.00 -83.38
N THR A 3 9.71 -26.63 -82.97
CA THR A 3 8.33 -26.89 -83.40
C THR A 3 7.68 -27.67 -82.27
N ASP A 4 6.58 -27.35 -81.72
CA ASP A 4 5.20 -27.75 -82.17
C ASP A 4 5.02 -29.28 -82.21
N VAL A 5 3.96 -29.76 -81.54
CA VAL A 5 2.90 -30.69 -82.05
C VAL A 5 2.15 -31.31 -80.86
N HIS A 6 0.92 -30.86 -80.71
CA HIS A 6 -0.37 -31.51 -80.71
C HIS A 6 -0.62 -32.82 -79.94
N GLY A 7 -1.47 -32.84 -79.03
CA GLY A 7 -2.89 -33.07 -78.85
C GLY A 7 -3.35 -34.54 -78.77
N PRO A 8 -4.59 -34.88 -78.62
CA PRO A 8 -5.54 -34.59 -77.53
C PRO A 8 -6.07 -35.90 -76.87
N VAL A 9 -7.19 -35.74 -76.12
CA VAL A 9 -8.32 -36.69 -75.94
C VAL A 9 -8.52 -37.37 -74.60
N THR A 10 -9.62 -36.97 -74.07
CA THR A 10 -10.78 -37.62 -73.44
C THR A 10 -10.67 -38.12 -72.00
N ALA A 11 -11.49 -37.52 -71.23
CA ALA A 11 -12.89 -37.90 -70.79
C ALA A 11 -12.94 -38.69 -69.49
N GLU A 12 -13.75 -38.12 -68.64
CA GLU A 12 -14.57 -38.77 -67.64
C GLU A 12 -13.95 -39.65 -66.51
N ASN A 13 -13.98 -39.11 -65.32
CA ASN A 13 -14.71 -39.84 -64.27
C ASN A 13 -15.17 -38.93 -63.14
N ALA A 14 -16.48 -38.77 -63.03
CA ALA A 14 -17.16 -38.19 -61.90
C ALA A 14 -17.13 -39.21 -60.76
N ALA A 15 -16.65 -38.82 -59.58
CA ALA A 15 -16.94 -39.56 -58.36
C ALA A 15 -16.78 -38.67 -57.13
N ALA A 16 -17.93 -38.39 -56.54
CA ALA A 16 -18.17 -38.25 -55.09
C ALA A 16 -17.29 -37.27 -54.29
N ALA A 17 -17.80 -36.03 -54.18
CA ALA A 17 -17.43 -35.14 -53.07
C ALA A 17 -17.98 -35.73 -51.78
N ALA A 18 -17.13 -36.29 -50.97
CA ALA A 18 -17.43 -36.64 -49.58
C ALA A 18 -17.58 -35.36 -48.75
N HIS A 19 -18.80 -35.14 -48.30
CA HIS A 19 -19.16 -34.05 -47.39
C HIS A 19 -18.52 -34.35 -46.02
N VAL A 20 -17.45 -33.62 -45.67
CA VAL A 20 -16.88 -33.61 -44.32
C VAL A 20 -17.72 -32.67 -43.48
N PRO A 21 -18.34 -33.11 -42.36
CA PRO A 21 -19.08 -32.20 -41.48
C PRO A 21 -18.11 -31.19 -40.87
N ALA A 22 -18.48 -29.91 -40.92
CA ALA A 22 -17.77 -28.85 -40.23
C ALA A 22 -17.77 -29.13 -38.74
N GLU A 23 -16.61 -29.49 -38.20
CA GLU A 23 -16.40 -29.53 -36.75
C GLU A 23 -16.67 -28.13 -36.18
N THR A 24 -17.69 -28.05 -35.36
CA THR A 24 -18.05 -26.87 -34.60
C THR A 24 -16.89 -26.60 -33.63
N ARG A 25 -15.97 -25.70 -33.99
CA ARG A 25 -14.94 -25.20 -33.09
C ARG A 25 -15.66 -24.49 -31.95
N THR A 26 -15.66 -25.13 -30.78
CA THR A 26 -15.97 -24.47 -29.52
C THR A 26 -15.03 -23.27 -29.36
N PRO A 27 -15.53 -22.05 -29.16
CA PRO A 27 -14.66 -20.90 -28.94
C PRO A 27 -13.80 -21.17 -27.72
N ALA A 28 -12.49 -20.96 -27.86
CA ALA A 28 -11.57 -21.02 -26.74
C ALA A 28 -12.07 -20.07 -25.63
N PRO A 29 -12.01 -20.46 -24.35
CA PRO A 29 -12.37 -19.57 -23.25
C PRO A 29 -11.53 -18.29 -23.37
N ALA A 30 -12.22 -17.15 -23.24
CA ALA A 30 -11.58 -15.84 -23.23
C ALA A 30 -10.48 -15.85 -22.17
N PRO A 31 -9.31 -15.21 -22.42
CA PRO A 31 -8.25 -15.16 -21.43
C PRO A 31 -8.83 -14.57 -20.14
N GLU A 32 -8.80 -15.35 -19.08
CA GLU A 32 -9.11 -14.87 -17.73
C GLU A 32 -8.25 -13.64 -17.49
N THR A 33 -8.87 -12.49 -17.29
CA THR A 33 -8.18 -11.25 -16.92
C THR A 33 -7.51 -11.52 -15.59
N GLN A 34 -6.23 -11.86 -15.61
CA GLN A 34 -5.46 -12.07 -14.39
C GLN A 34 -5.56 -10.81 -13.56
N ALA A 35 -6.11 -10.93 -12.36
CA ALA A 35 -6.16 -9.82 -11.42
C ALA A 35 -4.74 -9.26 -11.25
N PRO A 36 -4.58 -7.92 -11.22
CA PRO A 36 -3.27 -7.31 -11.09
C PRO A 36 -2.56 -7.87 -9.85
N LEU A 37 -1.28 -8.17 -9.98
CA LEU A 37 -0.47 -8.67 -8.87
C LEU A 37 -0.55 -7.68 -7.69
N PRO A 38 -0.74 -8.16 -6.46
CA PRO A 38 -0.80 -7.29 -5.30
C PRO A 38 0.55 -6.57 -5.10
N ALA A 39 0.49 -5.34 -4.58
CA ALA A 39 1.69 -4.61 -4.18
C ALA A 39 2.38 -5.28 -2.99
N VAL A 40 1.59 -5.82 -2.05
CA VAL A 40 2.10 -6.63 -0.93
C VAL A 40 1.39 -7.97 -0.96
N ARG A 41 2.14 -9.05 -0.80
CA ARG A 41 1.60 -10.39 -0.55
C ARG A 41 2.38 -11.05 0.58
N VAL A 42 1.65 -11.47 1.60
CA VAL A 42 2.15 -12.21 2.76
C VAL A 42 1.41 -13.53 2.84
N GLN A 43 2.13 -14.65 2.96
CA GLN A 43 1.54 -15.98 3.02
C GLN A 43 2.19 -16.80 4.14
N GLY A 44 1.36 -17.21 5.11
CA GLY A 44 1.79 -18.05 6.23
C GLY A 44 2.92 -17.44 7.05
N LEU A 45 2.93 -16.11 7.20
CA LEU A 45 3.99 -15.41 7.91
C LEU A 45 3.95 -15.74 9.39
N THR A 46 5.04 -16.27 9.91
CA THR A 46 5.26 -16.49 11.34
C THR A 46 6.54 -15.79 11.79
N ARG A 47 6.47 -15.14 12.94
CA ARG A 47 7.61 -14.51 13.60
C ARG A 47 7.53 -14.73 15.11
N ALA A 48 8.54 -15.40 15.66
CA ALA A 48 8.63 -15.64 17.08
C ALA A 48 9.85 -14.91 17.70
N PHE A 49 9.73 -14.53 18.96
CA PHE A 49 10.82 -14.03 19.80
C PHE A 49 10.87 -14.90 21.07
N ASP A 50 12.04 -15.43 21.37
CA ASP A 50 12.27 -16.28 22.53
C ASP A 50 11.25 -17.43 22.65
N GLY A 51 10.90 -18.05 21.50
CA GLY A 51 9.95 -19.15 21.42
C GLY A 51 8.47 -18.76 21.48
N ARG A 52 8.14 -17.46 21.63
CA ARG A 52 6.76 -16.96 21.60
C ARG A 52 6.45 -16.33 20.26
N ALA A 53 5.45 -16.86 19.56
CA ALA A 53 4.97 -16.29 18.32
C ALA A 53 4.33 -14.91 18.59
N VAL A 54 4.76 -13.90 17.83
CA VAL A 54 4.19 -12.54 17.81
C VAL A 54 3.37 -12.34 16.55
N ILE A 55 3.73 -13.03 15.48
CA ILE A 55 2.92 -13.20 14.27
C ILE A 55 2.82 -14.70 14.03
N ASP A 56 1.62 -15.20 13.74
CA ASP A 56 1.36 -16.62 13.60
C ASP A 56 0.48 -16.90 12.37
N GLY A 57 1.08 -17.49 11.33
CA GLY A 57 0.40 -17.90 10.12
C GLY A 57 -0.31 -16.77 9.35
N LEU A 58 0.14 -15.51 9.48
CA LEU A 58 -0.56 -14.36 8.93
C LEU A 58 -0.58 -14.34 7.40
N HIS A 59 -1.75 -14.04 6.85
CA HIS A 59 -1.96 -13.79 5.42
C HIS A 59 -2.43 -12.34 5.20
N LEU A 60 -1.85 -11.66 4.20
CA LEU A 60 -2.21 -10.29 3.85
C LEU A 60 -1.88 -10.01 2.38
N ASP A 61 -2.82 -9.48 1.63
CA ASP A 61 -2.59 -8.89 0.32
C ASP A 61 -2.97 -7.41 0.35
N VAL A 62 -2.16 -6.54 -0.28
CA VAL A 62 -2.48 -5.12 -0.50
C VAL A 62 -2.38 -4.85 -2.00
N ARG A 63 -3.41 -4.26 -2.58
CA ARG A 63 -3.45 -3.94 -4.01
C ARG A 63 -2.59 -2.71 -4.32
N PRO A 64 -2.08 -2.57 -5.56
CA PRO A 64 -1.47 -1.32 -5.99
C PRO A 64 -2.43 -0.14 -5.82
N GLY A 65 -1.95 0.95 -5.24
CA GLY A 65 -2.76 2.14 -4.99
C GLY A 65 -3.78 2.05 -3.85
N GLU A 66 -3.93 0.89 -3.21
CA GLU A 66 -4.85 0.70 -2.09
C GLU A 66 -4.31 1.34 -0.81
N PHE A 67 -5.20 1.98 -0.05
CA PHE A 67 -4.91 2.46 1.30
C PHE A 67 -5.52 1.49 2.31
N VAL A 68 -4.68 0.73 3.00
CA VAL A 68 -5.08 -0.22 4.04
C VAL A 68 -4.71 0.32 5.41
N ALA A 69 -5.62 0.28 6.37
CA ALA A 69 -5.33 0.52 7.77
C ALA A 69 -5.29 -0.79 8.56
N LEU A 70 -4.32 -0.92 9.45
CA LEU A 70 -4.16 -2.03 10.36
C LEU A 70 -4.37 -1.56 11.79
N LEU A 71 -5.49 -1.94 12.36
CA LEU A 71 -5.86 -1.73 13.76
C LEU A 71 -5.46 -2.92 14.62
N GLY A 72 -5.39 -2.73 15.92
CA GLY A 72 -5.20 -3.80 16.90
C GLY A 72 -4.65 -3.28 18.22
N ARG A 73 -4.74 -4.08 19.26
CA ARG A 73 -4.25 -3.75 20.60
C ARG A 73 -2.73 -3.61 20.63
N SER A 74 -2.20 -2.94 21.64
CA SER A 74 -0.75 -2.90 21.87
C SER A 74 -0.19 -4.31 22.04
N GLY A 75 0.93 -4.59 21.37
CA GLY A 75 1.61 -5.89 21.47
C GLY A 75 1.06 -6.99 20.55
N CYS A 76 -0.01 -6.80 19.76
CA CYS A 76 -0.55 -7.83 18.87
C CYS A 76 0.29 -8.10 17.61
N GLY A 77 1.43 -7.41 17.40
CA GLY A 77 2.34 -7.71 16.27
C GLY A 77 2.40 -6.66 15.15
N LYS A 78 1.60 -5.60 15.16
CA LYS A 78 1.51 -4.57 14.07
C LYS A 78 2.87 -3.98 13.68
N SER A 79 3.63 -3.48 14.66
CA SER A 79 4.95 -2.88 14.38
C SER A 79 5.97 -3.93 13.95
N THR A 80 5.82 -5.18 14.36
CA THR A 80 6.63 -6.31 13.89
C THR A 80 6.33 -6.58 12.41
N LEU A 81 5.05 -6.68 12.04
CA LEU A 81 4.63 -6.84 10.64
C LEU A 81 5.18 -5.68 9.78
N LEU A 82 5.02 -4.44 10.23
CA LEU A 82 5.53 -3.28 9.49
C LEU A 82 7.04 -3.35 9.29
N ARG A 83 7.82 -3.77 10.31
CA ARG A 83 9.28 -3.94 10.19
C ARG A 83 9.65 -5.04 9.20
N ILE A 84 8.91 -6.14 9.17
CA ILE A 84 9.12 -7.23 8.19
C ILE A 84 8.86 -6.71 6.78
N LEU A 85 7.73 -6.03 6.53
CA LEU A 85 7.41 -5.44 5.22
C LEU A 85 8.44 -4.39 4.80
N ALA A 86 8.98 -3.64 5.75
CA ALA A 86 10.09 -2.69 5.52
C ALA A 86 11.41 -3.39 5.16
N GLY A 87 11.55 -4.70 5.40
CA GLY A 87 12.78 -5.47 5.24
C GLY A 87 13.80 -5.26 6.36
N LEU A 88 13.34 -4.75 7.51
CA LEU A 88 14.15 -4.49 8.71
C LEU A 88 14.23 -5.71 9.64
N ASP A 89 13.29 -6.65 9.54
CA ASP A 89 13.30 -7.96 10.20
C ASP A 89 13.16 -9.03 9.11
N ARG A 90 14.05 -10.03 9.11
CA ARG A 90 14.12 -11.09 8.10
C ARG A 90 14.09 -12.49 8.69
N ASP A 91 14.08 -12.59 10.00
CA ASP A 91 14.02 -13.86 10.71
C ASP A 91 12.55 -14.30 10.81
N ILE A 92 12.03 -14.85 9.72
CA ILE A 92 10.63 -15.16 9.50
C ILE A 92 10.45 -16.53 8.85
N GLU A 93 9.31 -17.15 9.09
CA GLU A 93 8.80 -18.29 8.31
C GLU A 93 7.69 -17.77 7.39
N GLY A 94 7.40 -18.53 6.29
CA GLY A 94 6.44 -18.13 5.29
C GLY A 94 7.05 -17.28 4.16
N SER A 95 6.21 -16.57 3.43
CA SER A 95 6.67 -15.74 2.30
C SER A 95 6.12 -14.31 2.35
N VAL A 96 6.99 -13.36 1.98
CA VAL A 96 6.68 -11.92 1.93
C VAL A 96 7.17 -11.34 0.62
N LEU A 97 6.23 -10.87 -0.20
CA LEU A 97 6.49 -10.14 -1.42
C LEU A 97 6.11 -8.68 -1.21
N VAL A 98 7.07 -7.77 -1.41
CA VAL A 98 6.89 -6.32 -1.29
C VAL A 98 7.63 -5.60 -2.42
N PRO A 99 7.20 -4.40 -2.85
CA PRO A 99 7.90 -3.64 -3.86
C PRO A 99 9.34 -3.31 -3.45
N ARG A 100 10.20 -3.13 -4.48
CA ARG A 100 11.59 -2.67 -4.25
C ARG A 100 11.60 -1.24 -3.71
N ARG A 101 10.79 -0.34 -4.31
CA ARG A 101 10.64 1.04 -3.87
C ARG A 101 9.60 1.10 -2.75
N LYS A 102 10.07 1.06 -1.53
CA LYS A 102 9.24 1.22 -0.33
C LYS A 102 9.85 2.22 0.62
N ALA A 103 9.00 2.91 1.37
CA ALA A 103 9.42 3.88 2.37
C ALA A 103 8.62 3.71 3.67
N VAL A 104 9.22 4.14 4.77
CA VAL A 104 8.62 4.06 6.10
C VAL A 104 8.64 5.43 6.74
N ALA A 105 7.50 5.87 7.28
CA ALA A 105 7.42 6.96 8.23
C ALA A 105 7.05 6.37 9.59
N PHE A 106 7.97 6.50 10.55
CA PHE A 106 7.81 5.96 11.90
C PHE A 106 7.06 6.95 12.80
N GLN A 107 6.53 6.46 13.91
CA GLN A 107 5.88 7.26 14.95
C GLN A 107 6.78 8.41 15.43
N ALA A 108 8.05 8.13 15.73
CA ALA A 108 9.04 9.17 15.94
C ALA A 108 9.63 9.59 14.58
N PRO A 109 9.76 10.88 14.27
CA PRO A 109 10.25 11.37 12.97
C PRO A 109 11.67 10.90 12.61
N ARG A 110 12.48 10.52 13.59
CA ARG A 110 13.86 10.01 13.42
C ARG A 110 14.68 10.86 12.45
N LEU A 111 14.57 12.19 12.56
CA LEU A 111 15.42 13.11 11.83
C LEU A 111 16.82 13.13 12.48
N MET A 112 17.86 13.19 11.63
CA MET A 112 19.24 13.34 12.09
C MET A 112 19.46 14.74 12.68
N PRO A 113 19.67 14.90 14.00
CA PRO A 113 19.70 16.23 14.65
C PRO A 113 20.86 17.10 14.19
N TRP A 114 21.92 16.51 13.64
CA TRP A 114 23.10 17.20 13.07
C TRP A 114 23.01 17.49 11.58
N LYS A 115 21.85 17.25 10.94
CA LYS A 115 21.59 17.59 9.54
C LYS A 115 20.43 18.58 9.47
N ARG A 116 20.54 19.57 8.58
CA ARG A 116 19.39 20.46 8.27
C ARG A 116 18.24 19.66 7.66
N VAL A 117 17.02 20.21 7.70
CA VAL A 117 15.79 19.53 7.26
C VAL A 117 15.92 19.04 5.81
N TRP A 118 16.38 19.91 4.87
CA TRP A 118 16.56 19.47 3.49
C TRP A 118 17.53 18.28 3.33
N ARG A 119 18.60 18.23 4.13
CA ARG A 119 19.54 17.09 4.11
C ARG A 119 18.94 15.82 4.72
N ASN A 120 18.01 15.98 5.66
CA ASN A 120 17.25 14.84 6.19
C ASN A 120 16.31 14.25 5.12
N VAL A 121 15.66 15.11 4.32
CA VAL A 121 14.77 14.68 3.24
C VAL A 121 15.53 13.85 2.19
N LEU A 122 16.72 14.30 1.79
CA LEU A 122 17.55 13.60 0.80
C LEU A 122 18.26 12.35 1.33
N LEU A 123 18.12 12.04 2.61
CA LEU A 123 18.85 10.94 3.23
C LEU A 123 18.49 9.59 2.60
N GLY A 124 19.52 8.92 2.04
CA GLY A 124 19.40 7.60 1.43
C GLY A 124 18.84 7.60 0.01
N LEU A 125 18.74 8.77 -0.66
CA LEU A 125 18.62 8.81 -2.10
C LEU A 125 19.96 8.43 -2.76
N PRO A 126 19.93 7.72 -3.90
CA PRO A 126 21.14 7.37 -4.64
C PRO A 126 21.80 8.61 -5.24
N GLY A 127 23.13 8.52 -5.45
CA GLY A 127 23.90 9.56 -6.12
C GLY A 127 24.10 10.82 -5.25
N LYS A 128 24.09 11.97 -5.92
CA LYS A 128 24.17 13.30 -5.28
C LYS A 128 22.92 14.11 -5.70
N PRO A 129 21.78 13.88 -5.05
CA PRO A 129 20.55 14.59 -5.40
C PRO A 129 20.72 16.09 -5.14
N GLU A 130 20.16 16.90 -6.03
CA GLU A 130 20.15 18.37 -5.89
C GLU A 130 19.27 18.79 -4.71
N ARG A 131 19.57 19.94 -4.16
CA ARG A 131 18.82 20.50 -3.04
C ARG A 131 17.35 20.82 -3.42
N SER A 132 17.10 21.19 -4.67
CA SER A 132 15.77 21.43 -5.23
C SER A 132 14.82 20.27 -5.01
N VAL A 133 15.30 19.02 -5.14
CA VAL A 133 14.51 17.80 -4.89
C VAL A 133 13.96 17.75 -3.46
N ALA A 134 14.74 18.22 -2.49
CA ALA A 134 14.26 18.30 -1.10
C ALA A 134 13.30 19.46 -0.90
N GLU A 135 13.54 20.60 -1.56
CA GLU A 135 12.70 21.80 -1.45
C GLU A 135 11.32 21.56 -2.05
N ASP A 136 11.25 20.85 -3.17
CA ASP A 136 9.98 20.42 -3.78
C ASP A 136 9.21 19.48 -2.85
N ALA A 137 9.88 18.47 -2.30
CA ALA A 137 9.26 17.54 -1.35
C ALA A 137 8.80 18.24 -0.05
N LEU A 138 9.54 19.23 0.43
CA LEU A 138 9.16 20.03 1.59
C LEU A 138 7.98 20.97 1.26
N THR A 139 7.91 21.48 0.06
CA THR A 139 6.78 22.30 -0.40
C THR A 139 5.48 21.48 -0.43
N GLU A 140 5.54 20.23 -0.89
CA GLU A 140 4.38 19.32 -0.88
C GLU A 140 3.80 19.07 0.52
N VAL A 141 4.65 19.13 1.56
CA VAL A 141 4.20 18.94 2.95
C VAL A 141 4.03 20.26 3.71
N GLY A 142 4.07 21.41 3.02
CA GLY A 142 3.88 22.74 3.61
C GLY A 142 5.02 23.16 4.54
N LEU A 143 6.26 22.85 4.16
CA LEU A 143 7.49 23.18 4.92
C LEU A 143 8.54 23.94 4.08
N SER A 144 8.12 24.67 3.07
CA SER A 144 9.03 25.43 2.18
C SER A 144 10.00 26.32 2.98
N ASP A 145 9.50 27.02 3.99
CA ASP A 145 10.27 27.96 4.80
C ASP A 145 11.15 27.28 5.87
N ARG A 146 11.07 25.95 5.97
CA ARG A 146 11.78 25.15 6.97
C ARG A 146 12.97 24.36 6.41
N SER A 147 13.29 24.53 5.14
CA SER A 147 14.36 23.80 4.46
C SER A 147 15.68 23.88 5.22
N ASP A 148 16.10 25.06 5.65
CA ASP A 148 17.36 25.29 6.38
C ASP A 148 17.23 25.16 7.90
N ALA A 149 16.06 24.83 8.44
CA ALA A 149 15.88 24.65 9.86
C ALA A 149 16.67 23.42 10.38
N TRP A 150 16.94 23.41 11.67
CA TRP A 150 17.46 22.24 12.38
C TRP A 150 16.30 21.42 12.94
N PRO A 151 16.37 20.08 12.97
CA PRO A 151 15.29 19.24 13.51
C PRO A 151 14.79 19.64 14.89
N ARG A 152 15.72 20.07 15.78
CA ARG A 152 15.40 20.49 17.15
C ARG A 152 14.57 21.78 17.24
N THR A 153 14.48 22.54 16.16
CA THR A 153 13.70 23.81 16.12
C THR A 153 12.33 23.61 15.49
N LEU A 154 12.01 22.39 15.04
CA LEU A 154 10.71 22.06 14.49
C LEU A 154 9.72 21.71 15.61
N SER A 155 8.45 22.08 15.41
CA SER A 155 7.35 21.49 16.19
C SER A 155 7.22 20.00 15.89
N GLY A 156 6.50 19.26 16.74
CA GLY A 156 6.24 17.82 16.51
C GLY A 156 5.59 17.57 15.14
N GLY A 157 4.61 18.37 14.77
CA GLY A 157 3.94 18.27 13.47
C GLY A 157 4.83 18.63 12.29
N GLU A 158 5.69 19.65 12.41
CA GLU A 158 6.68 19.97 11.37
C GLU A 158 7.70 18.84 11.20
N ALA A 159 8.19 18.27 12.30
CA ALA A 159 9.13 17.15 12.28
C ALA A 159 8.50 15.90 11.63
N GLN A 160 7.22 15.63 11.91
CA GLN A 160 6.49 14.52 11.31
C GLN A 160 6.27 14.74 9.80
N ARG A 161 5.88 15.96 9.37
CA ARG A 161 5.77 16.29 7.95
C ARG A 161 7.11 16.21 7.22
N ALA A 162 8.21 16.63 7.85
CA ALA A 162 9.56 16.46 7.28
C ALA A 162 9.96 14.97 7.13
N SER A 163 9.57 14.12 8.09
CA SER A 163 9.72 12.67 7.98
C SER A 163 8.90 12.07 6.84
N LEU A 164 7.68 12.57 6.63
CA LEU A 164 6.83 12.17 5.51
C LEU A 164 7.45 12.61 4.16
N ALA A 165 7.94 13.84 4.05
CA ALA A 165 8.67 14.31 2.86
C ALA A 165 9.86 13.40 2.53
N ARG A 166 10.65 13.00 3.54
CA ARG A 166 11.76 12.04 3.38
C ARG A 166 11.31 10.68 2.89
N ALA A 167 10.12 10.22 3.27
CA ALA A 167 9.57 8.96 2.77
C ALA A 167 9.11 9.10 1.31
N LEU A 168 8.40 10.18 1.00
CA LEU A 168 7.78 10.41 -0.32
C LEU A 168 8.77 10.81 -1.42
N VAL A 169 9.87 11.49 -1.09
CA VAL A 169 10.90 11.90 -2.07
C VAL A 169 11.52 10.71 -2.83
N ARG A 170 11.37 9.51 -2.30
CA ARG A 170 11.81 8.25 -2.91
C ARG A 170 10.84 7.67 -3.93
N GLU A 171 9.69 8.32 -4.15
CA GLU A 171 8.62 7.84 -5.02
C GLU A 171 8.29 6.36 -4.78
N PRO A 172 7.89 6.00 -3.54
CA PRO A 172 7.68 4.61 -3.19
C PRO A 172 6.44 4.05 -3.89
N ASP A 173 6.49 2.75 -4.24
CA ASP A 173 5.32 1.97 -4.64
C ASP A 173 4.52 1.50 -3.43
N LEU A 174 5.19 1.44 -2.25
CA LEU A 174 4.59 1.10 -0.96
C LEU A 174 5.05 2.09 0.12
N LEU A 175 4.11 2.76 0.76
CA LEU A 175 4.32 3.63 1.91
C LEU A 175 3.82 2.94 3.19
N LEU A 176 4.72 2.75 4.13
CA LEU A 176 4.44 2.17 5.43
C LEU A 176 4.40 3.29 6.48
N LEU A 177 3.30 3.42 7.19
CA LEU A 177 3.06 4.46 8.19
C LEU A 177 2.85 3.79 9.56
N ASP A 178 3.75 4.04 10.52
CA ASP A 178 3.71 3.48 11.87
C ASP A 178 3.25 4.56 12.84
N GLU A 179 1.97 4.58 13.19
CA GLU A 179 1.32 5.55 14.10
C GLU A 179 1.72 7.02 13.82
N PRO A 180 1.63 7.50 12.57
CA PRO A 180 2.23 8.75 12.14
C PRO A 180 1.60 9.99 12.78
N PHE A 181 0.44 9.85 13.40
CA PHE A 181 -0.32 10.96 13.98
C PHE A 181 -0.41 10.91 15.51
N GLY A 182 0.05 9.83 16.15
CA GLY A 182 -0.15 9.56 17.57
C GLY A 182 0.44 10.61 18.53
N ALA A 183 1.54 11.28 18.13
CA ALA A 183 2.20 12.31 18.93
C ALA A 183 1.75 13.75 18.64
N LEU A 184 0.72 13.95 17.78
CA LEU A 184 0.27 15.26 17.35
C LEU A 184 -0.92 15.76 18.19
N ASP A 185 -0.98 17.07 18.41
CA ASP A 185 -2.19 17.71 18.93
C ASP A 185 -3.34 17.60 17.91
N ALA A 186 -4.57 17.84 18.37
CA ALA A 186 -5.78 17.59 17.58
C ALA A 186 -5.80 18.36 16.24
N LEU A 187 -5.44 19.64 16.22
CA LEU A 187 -5.48 20.46 14.99
C LEU A 187 -4.38 20.05 14.01
N THR A 188 -3.19 19.83 14.51
CA THR A 188 -2.05 19.35 13.72
C THR A 188 -2.34 17.96 13.14
N ARG A 189 -2.99 17.08 13.90
CA ARG A 189 -3.41 15.74 13.46
C ARG A 189 -4.36 15.80 12.28
N ILE A 190 -5.43 16.61 12.36
CA ILE A 190 -6.41 16.78 11.28
C ILE A 190 -5.71 17.28 10.00
N THR A 191 -4.81 18.25 10.14
CA THR A 191 -4.05 18.78 9.01
C THR A 191 -3.14 17.72 8.38
N ALA A 192 -2.44 16.94 9.21
CA ALA A 192 -1.55 15.87 8.75
C ALA A 192 -2.32 14.71 8.08
N GLN A 193 -3.49 14.31 8.60
CA GLN A 193 -4.35 13.30 8.00
C GLN A 193 -4.85 13.73 6.61
N ARG A 194 -5.33 14.97 6.47
CA ARG A 194 -5.72 15.52 5.16
C ARG A 194 -4.56 15.50 4.17
N LEU A 195 -3.40 15.98 4.60
CA LEU A 195 -2.18 15.99 3.79
C LEU A 195 -1.81 14.58 3.31
N VAL A 196 -1.80 13.57 4.19
CA VAL A 196 -1.50 12.18 3.82
C VAL A 196 -2.50 11.66 2.80
N GLY A 197 -3.81 11.91 3.00
CA GLY A 197 -4.85 11.49 2.06
C GLY A 197 -4.72 12.16 0.68
N GLU A 198 -4.32 13.44 0.63
CA GLU A 198 -4.08 14.16 -0.63
C GLU A 198 -2.83 13.67 -1.35
N LEU A 199 -1.74 13.46 -0.61
CA LEU A 199 -0.47 12.95 -1.16
C LEU A 199 -0.65 11.53 -1.71
N TRP A 200 -1.34 10.67 -0.98
CA TRP A 200 -1.66 9.32 -1.44
C TRP A 200 -2.44 9.33 -2.77
N ARG A 201 -3.52 10.13 -2.86
CA ARG A 201 -4.32 10.24 -4.11
C ARG A 201 -3.51 10.75 -5.30
N ARG A 202 -2.58 11.67 -5.06
CA ARG A 202 -1.70 12.21 -6.12
C ARG A 202 -0.62 11.22 -6.55
N ARG A 203 -0.07 10.45 -5.60
CA ARG A 203 1.06 9.56 -5.84
C ARG A 203 0.64 8.17 -6.33
N GLY A 204 -0.56 7.70 -5.97
CA GLY A 204 -1.09 6.40 -6.37
C GLY A 204 -0.30 5.21 -5.83
N CYS A 205 0.50 5.37 -4.78
CA CYS A 205 1.21 4.28 -4.13
C CYS A 205 0.29 3.46 -3.23
N ALA A 206 0.61 2.20 -2.99
CA ALA A 206 -0.03 1.43 -1.93
C ALA A 206 0.36 1.99 -0.55
N VAL A 207 -0.56 2.02 0.40
CA VAL A 207 -0.31 2.48 1.77
C VAL A 207 -0.75 1.44 2.78
N LEU A 208 0.10 1.14 3.75
CA LEU A 208 -0.28 0.42 4.96
C LEU A 208 -0.08 1.36 6.17
N LEU A 209 -1.19 1.77 6.78
CA LEU A 209 -1.23 2.58 7.97
C LEU A 209 -1.43 1.68 9.20
N VAL A 210 -0.46 1.65 10.08
CA VAL A 210 -0.62 1.08 11.43
C VAL A 210 -1.08 2.19 12.36
N THR A 211 -2.22 1.99 13.00
CA THR A 211 -2.77 2.92 13.98
C THR A 211 -3.58 2.19 15.05
N HIS A 212 -3.81 2.83 16.19
CA HIS A 212 -4.75 2.41 17.22
C HIS A 212 -6.03 3.27 17.18
N ASP A 213 -6.08 4.30 16.33
CA ASP A 213 -7.21 5.21 16.21
C ASP A 213 -8.16 4.73 15.09
N VAL A 214 -9.36 4.34 15.49
CA VAL A 214 -10.41 3.85 14.58
C VAL A 214 -10.90 4.95 13.63
N GLU A 215 -10.96 6.20 14.10
CA GLU A 215 -11.39 7.32 13.26
C GLU A 215 -10.39 7.58 12.13
N GLU A 216 -9.09 7.53 12.43
CA GLU A 216 -8.04 7.62 11.40
C GLU A 216 -8.18 6.52 10.35
N ALA A 217 -8.39 5.28 10.80
CA ALA A 217 -8.56 4.14 9.91
C ALA A 217 -9.77 4.32 8.98
N VAL A 218 -10.93 4.67 9.52
CA VAL A 218 -12.14 4.89 8.72
C VAL A 218 -12.02 6.13 7.84
N LEU A 219 -11.34 7.19 8.29
CA LEU A 219 -11.19 8.43 7.53
C LEU A 219 -10.30 8.23 6.28
N LEU A 220 -9.23 7.45 6.39
CA LEU A 220 -8.17 7.38 5.38
C LEU A 220 -8.22 6.11 4.51
N ALA A 221 -8.55 4.95 5.08
CA ALA A 221 -8.34 3.68 4.40
C ALA A 221 -9.49 3.29 3.45
N ASP A 222 -9.18 2.54 2.39
CA ASP A 222 -10.16 1.84 1.56
C ASP A 222 -10.63 0.56 2.26
N ARG A 223 -9.73 -0.04 3.05
CA ARG A 223 -9.95 -1.29 3.77
C ARG A 223 -9.29 -1.22 5.14
N VAL A 224 -10.01 -1.70 6.16
CA VAL A 224 -9.53 -1.77 7.53
C VAL A 224 -9.40 -3.21 7.96
N LEU A 225 -8.24 -3.54 8.50
CA LEU A 225 -7.90 -4.83 9.08
C LEU A 225 -7.76 -4.69 10.59
N VAL A 226 -8.25 -5.67 11.33
CA VAL A 226 -8.03 -5.77 12.78
C VAL A 226 -7.11 -6.96 13.02
N MET A 227 -5.97 -6.69 13.62
CA MET A 227 -4.99 -7.70 14.02
C MET A 227 -5.18 -8.04 15.49
N ASP A 228 -5.29 -9.32 15.78
CA ASP A 228 -5.33 -9.86 17.13
C ASP A 228 -4.49 -11.14 17.21
N GLU A 229 -3.82 -11.36 18.33
CA GLU A 229 -2.98 -12.55 18.61
C GLU A 229 -2.06 -12.97 17.43
N GLY A 230 -1.50 -11.98 16.73
CA GLY A 230 -0.54 -12.25 15.64
C GLY A 230 -1.15 -12.55 14.28
N ALA A 231 -2.47 -12.57 14.13
CA ALA A 231 -3.19 -12.85 12.89
C ALA A 231 -4.19 -11.72 12.53
N ILE A 232 -4.69 -11.71 11.29
CA ILE A 232 -5.79 -10.84 10.88
C ILE A 232 -7.10 -11.50 11.34
N ALA A 233 -7.71 -10.93 12.38
CA ALA A 233 -8.94 -11.44 12.96
C ALA A 233 -10.20 -10.92 12.26
N TYR A 234 -10.13 -9.73 11.64
CA TYR A 234 -11.28 -9.13 10.97
C TYR A 234 -10.83 -8.20 9.85
N GLU A 235 -11.66 -8.10 8.82
CA GLU A 235 -11.44 -7.24 7.66
C GLU A 235 -12.77 -6.61 7.22
N THR A 236 -12.75 -5.33 6.83
CA THR A 236 -13.90 -4.64 6.26
C THR A 236 -13.49 -3.61 5.22
N GLN A 237 -14.30 -3.46 4.18
CA GLN A 237 -14.17 -2.38 3.20
C GLN A 237 -14.82 -1.10 3.78
N VAL A 238 -14.26 0.05 3.44
CA VAL A 238 -14.83 1.35 3.82
C VAL A 238 -15.54 1.93 2.61
N GLU A 239 -16.79 1.58 2.46
CA GLU A 239 -17.67 2.00 1.34
C GLU A 239 -18.25 3.40 1.58
N LEU A 240 -17.37 4.37 1.83
CA LEU A 240 -17.73 5.79 2.00
C LEU A 240 -16.97 6.63 0.98
N ASP A 241 -17.69 7.52 0.30
CA ASP A 241 -17.11 8.45 -0.65
C ASP A 241 -16.16 9.43 0.04
N ARG A 242 -15.14 9.87 -0.70
CA ARG A 242 -14.17 10.87 -0.22
C ARG A 242 -14.49 12.26 -0.80
N PRO A 243 -14.34 13.34 -0.03
CA PRO A 243 -13.88 13.40 1.36
C PRO A 243 -14.94 12.85 2.34
N ARG A 244 -14.51 12.02 3.28
CA ARG A 244 -15.38 11.43 4.28
C ARG A 244 -15.76 12.42 5.34
N ASP A 245 -17.06 12.40 5.72
CA ASP A 245 -17.58 13.21 6.79
C ASP A 245 -17.74 12.36 8.06
N ILE A 246 -17.13 12.79 9.15
CA ILE A 246 -17.25 12.14 10.46
C ILE A 246 -18.70 12.16 10.97
N ALA A 247 -19.49 13.15 10.53
CA ALA A 247 -20.91 13.27 10.88
C ALA A 247 -21.82 12.31 10.08
N ASP A 248 -21.31 11.62 9.05
CA ASP A 248 -22.11 10.62 8.30
C ASP A 248 -22.49 9.45 9.23
N PRO A 249 -23.79 9.09 9.35
CA PRO A 249 -24.22 7.96 10.17
C PRO A 249 -23.53 6.63 9.80
N ARG A 250 -23.17 6.43 8.52
CA ARG A 250 -22.42 5.25 8.05
C ARG A 250 -20.99 5.24 8.61
N PHE A 251 -20.37 6.41 8.75
CA PHE A 251 -19.07 6.55 9.40
C PHE A 251 -19.15 6.14 10.86
N ALA A 252 -20.15 6.65 11.58
CA ALA A 252 -20.39 6.31 12.98
C ALA A 252 -20.66 4.81 13.18
N ALA A 253 -21.44 4.17 12.29
CA ALA A 253 -21.70 2.73 12.33
C ALA A 253 -20.45 1.89 12.11
N LEU A 254 -19.60 2.23 11.10
CA LEU A 254 -18.33 1.55 10.87
C LEU A 254 -17.38 1.69 12.07
N ARG A 255 -17.28 2.90 12.63
CA ARG A 255 -16.47 3.16 13.82
C ARG A 255 -16.93 2.32 15.00
N ALA A 256 -18.23 2.27 15.28
CA ALA A 256 -18.78 1.47 16.38
C ALA A 256 -18.49 -0.02 16.21
N GLY A 257 -18.72 -0.58 15.01
CA GLY A 257 -18.42 -1.98 14.72
C GLY A 257 -16.94 -2.34 14.87
N LEU A 258 -16.01 -1.45 14.48
CA LEU A 258 -14.58 -1.65 14.65
C LEU A 258 -14.16 -1.57 16.12
N LEU A 259 -14.75 -0.65 16.91
CA LEU A 259 -14.49 -0.57 18.36
C LEU A 259 -14.94 -1.84 19.09
N GLU A 260 -16.09 -2.39 18.73
CA GLU A 260 -16.58 -3.67 19.27
C GLU A 260 -15.60 -4.81 18.96
N ARG A 261 -15.06 -4.88 17.71
CA ARG A 261 -14.06 -5.88 17.32
C ARG A 261 -12.73 -5.73 18.08
N LEU A 262 -12.39 -4.52 18.49
CA LEU A 262 -11.23 -4.26 19.34
C LEU A 262 -11.51 -4.54 20.84
N GLY A 263 -12.73 -4.95 21.20
CA GLY A 263 -13.14 -5.24 22.57
C GLY A 263 -13.28 -3.98 23.42
N VAL A 264 -13.66 -2.86 22.79
CA VAL A 264 -14.04 -1.62 23.47
C VAL A 264 -15.54 -1.56 23.42
N ASP A 265 -16.20 -1.84 24.56
CA ASP A 265 -17.66 -1.70 24.67
C ASP A 265 -18.04 -0.24 24.41
N SER A 266 -18.89 0.00 23.42
CA SER A 266 -19.42 1.33 23.07
C SER A 266 -20.48 1.85 24.04
N THR A 267 -20.69 1.19 25.17
CA THR A 267 -21.65 1.51 26.23
C THR A 267 -20.92 1.94 27.52
N SER A 268 -20.32 3.13 27.48
CA SER A 268 -19.91 3.83 28.72
C SER A 268 -20.14 5.31 28.57
#